data_c1d2c7b135087f7f9841abe9d8d14aed
#
_entry.id   c1d2c7b135087f7f9841abe9d8d14aed
#
_cell.length_a   1.000
_cell.length_b   1.000
_cell.length_c   1.000
_cell.angle_alpha   90.00
_cell.angle_beta   90.00
_cell.angle_gamma   90.00
#
_symmetry.space_group_name_H-M   'P 1'
#
loop_
_entity.id
_entity.type
_entity.pdbx_description
1 polymer ?
#
loop_
_entity_poly.entity_id
_entity_poly.type
_entity_poly.pdbx_seq_one_letter_code
_entity_poly.pdbx_strand_id
1 'polypeptide(L)'
;MSTFRGPGPDELTTVLRDDGDDIILKMTNGATMTGRDFVTRILADAGLVTLVHPYHGPANLYRLSRVANDKQRLMAMAESPTCAWPGCHHPADKAQVHHLKAWKFGGNTNPENLTMACPYHNGVNDDDPSKPRRGRLERVNGKVRRSPPWATTYRPAGATA
;
A
#
# COMPACT_ATOMS: atom_id res chain seq x y z
N MET A 1 -13.63 6.04 -11.15
CA MET A 1 -13.90 6.31 -9.74
C MET A 1 -12.55 6.36 -9.03
N SER A 2 -12.11 7.54 -8.59
CA SER A 2 -10.82 7.66 -7.91
C SER A 2 -11.03 7.31 -6.44
N THR A 3 -10.29 6.34 -5.94
CA THR A 3 -10.23 6.03 -4.53
C THR A 3 -9.08 6.79 -3.86
N PHE A 4 -9.18 6.98 -2.61
CA PHE A 4 -8.40 7.90 -1.84
C PHE A 4 -7.87 7.19 -0.58
N ARG A 5 -6.58 7.40 -0.26
CA ARG A 5 -6.07 6.97 1.02
C ARG A 5 -6.55 7.97 2.07
N GLY A 6 -7.41 7.52 2.96
CA GLY A 6 -7.85 8.33 4.07
C GLY A 6 -6.67 8.74 4.97
N PRO A 7 -6.76 9.91 5.59
CA PRO A 7 -5.83 10.29 6.63
C PRO A 7 -5.86 9.29 7.79
N GLY A 8 -4.74 9.14 8.50
CA GLY A 8 -4.71 8.46 9.80
C GLY A 8 -5.64 9.16 10.80
N PRO A 9 -5.98 8.50 11.94
CA PRO A 9 -6.87 9.09 12.93
C PRO A 9 -6.46 10.50 13.38
N ASP A 10 -5.16 10.74 13.53
CA ASP A 10 -4.61 12.04 13.93
C ASP A 10 -4.71 13.07 12.80
N GLU A 11 -4.40 12.65 11.56
CA GLU A 11 -4.53 13.51 10.37
C GLU A 11 -6.00 13.85 10.09
N LEU A 12 -6.93 12.91 10.29
CA LEU A 12 -8.37 13.16 10.13
C LEU A 12 -8.85 14.18 11.17
N THR A 13 -8.37 14.07 12.40
CA THR A 13 -8.70 15.02 13.46
C THR A 13 -8.20 16.42 13.14
N THR A 14 -7.01 16.55 12.56
CA THR A 14 -6.45 17.84 12.10
C THR A 14 -7.25 18.41 10.94
N VAL A 15 -7.60 17.59 9.94
CA VAL A 15 -8.44 18.03 8.80
C VAL A 15 -9.80 18.56 9.28
N LEU A 16 -10.40 17.96 10.31
CA LEU A 16 -11.68 18.38 10.87
C LEU A 16 -11.58 19.63 11.76
N ARG A 17 -10.38 20.07 12.15
CA ARG A 17 -10.13 21.23 13.03
C ARG A 17 -9.73 22.53 12.32
N ASP A 18 -10.07 22.72 11.06
CA ASP A 18 -9.74 23.90 10.22
C ASP A 18 -8.27 24.03 9.76
N ASP A 19 -7.35 23.19 10.23
CA ASP A 19 -5.93 23.20 9.83
C ASP A 19 -5.67 22.33 8.58
N GLY A 20 -6.72 21.93 7.88
CA GLY A 20 -6.65 20.94 6.79
C GLY A 20 -6.04 21.43 5.48
N ASP A 21 -5.79 22.76 5.34
CA ASP A 21 -5.22 23.30 4.10
C ASP A 21 -3.75 22.91 3.89
N ASP A 22 -3.01 22.68 4.98
CA ASP A 22 -1.60 22.30 4.93
C ASP A 22 -1.40 20.78 4.71
N ILE A 23 -2.49 20.01 4.84
CA ILE A 23 -2.43 18.57 4.64
C ILE A 23 -2.61 18.25 3.15
N ILE A 24 -1.58 17.67 2.56
CA ILE A 24 -1.63 17.19 1.17
C ILE A 24 -1.89 15.68 1.15
N LEU A 25 -3.03 15.32 0.60
CA LEU A 25 -3.49 13.93 0.45
C LEU A 25 -3.17 13.42 -0.95
N LYS A 26 -2.69 12.19 -1.05
CA LYS A 26 -2.39 11.54 -2.35
C LYS A 26 -3.54 10.64 -2.78
N MET A 27 -3.97 10.79 -4.01
CA MET A 27 -5.00 9.95 -4.62
C MET A 27 -4.40 8.74 -5.34
N THR A 28 -5.19 7.70 -5.54
CA THR A 28 -4.76 6.46 -6.22
C THR A 28 -4.44 6.65 -7.71
N ASN A 29 -4.87 7.74 -8.31
CA ASN A 29 -4.52 8.14 -9.68
C ASN A 29 -3.22 8.99 -9.74
N GLY A 30 -2.54 9.17 -8.58
CA GLY A 30 -1.32 9.97 -8.48
C GLY A 30 -1.55 11.47 -8.26
N ALA A 31 -2.79 11.95 -8.33
CA ALA A 31 -3.10 13.35 -8.03
C ALA A 31 -2.99 13.64 -6.53
N THR A 32 -2.89 14.91 -6.19
CA THR A 32 -2.92 15.39 -4.81
C THR A 32 -4.13 16.30 -4.60
N MET A 33 -4.60 16.39 -3.37
CA MET A 33 -5.61 17.37 -2.95
C MET A 33 -5.34 17.82 -1.52
N THR A 34 -5.87 19.00 -1.16
CA THR A 34 -5.80 19.47 0.23
C THR A 34 -6.79 18.73 1.13
N GLY A 35 -6.55 18.75 2.42
CA GLY A 35 -7.50 18.21 3.40
C GLY A 35 -8.86 18.89 3.32
N ARG A 36 -8.91 20.21 3.07
CA ARG A 36 -10.15 20.98 2.87
C ARG A 36 -10.92 20.49 1.64
N ASP A 37 -10.26 20.31 0.51
CA ASP A 37 -10.91 19.79 -0.71
C ASP A 37 -11.47 18.38 -0.50
N PHE A 38 -10.76 17.59 0.30
CA PHE A 38 -11.20 16.26 0.69
C PHE A 38 -12.51 16.29 1.50
N VAL A 39 -12.55 17.08 2.57
CA VAL A 39 -13.76 17.21 3.41
C VAL A 39 -14.94 17.73 2.57
N THR A 40 -14.70 18.74 1.75
CA THR A 40 -15.72 19.31 0.86
C THR A 40 -16.30 18.23 -0.08
N ARG A 41 -15.46 17.37 -0.65
CA ARG A 41 -15.91 16.30 -1.55
C ARG A 41 -16.64 15.17 -0.82
N ILE A 42 -16.21 14.80 0.40
CA ILE A 42 -16.92 13.82 1.22
C ILE A 42 -18.33 14.31 1.55
N LEU A 43 -18.47 15.59 1.88
CA LEU A 43 -19.78 16.16 2.21
C LEU A 43 -20.68 16.35 0.98
N ALA A 44 -20.08 16.48 -0.21
CA ALA A 44 -20.82 16.74 -1.46
C ALA A 44 -21.21 15.46 -2.21
N ASP A 45 -20.50 14.35 -2.02
CA ASP A 45 -20.69 13.14 -2.82
C ASP A 45 -20.38 11.89 -2.01
N ALA A 46 -21.13 10.80 -2.23
CA ALA A 46 -20.91 9.50 -1.57
C ALA A 46 -19.62 8.83 -2.10
N GLY A 47 -18.48 9.38 -1.73
CA GLY A 47 -17.17 8.77 -1.98
C GLY A 47 -16.95 7.55 -1.09
N LEU A 48 -16.26 6.51 -1.59
CA LEU A 48 -15.79 5.41 -0.76
C LEU A 48 -14.52 5.85 -0.02
N VAL A 49 -14.64 6.03 1.29
CA VAL A 49 -13.51 6.28 2.19
C VAL A 49 -13.15 4.99 2.91
N THR A 50 -11.94 4.50 2.69
CA THR A 50 -11.43 3.34 3.41
C THR A 50 -10.47 3.82 4.49
N LEU A 51 -10.87 3.68 5.75
CA LEU A 51 -9.98 3.89 6.89
C LEU A 51 -9.14 2.62 7.09
N VAL A 52 -7.83 2.73 6.93
CA VAL A 52 -6.90 1.63 7.19
C VAL A 52 -6.39 1.75 8.62
N HIS A 53 -6.77 0.83 9.48
CA HIS A 53 -6.30 0.82 10.86
C HIS A 53 -4.79 0.53 10.89
N PRO A 54 -3.97 1.37 11.54
CA PRO A 54 -2.50 1.25 11.48
C PRO A 54 -1.96 -0.05 12.10
N TYR A 55 -2.73 -0.73 12.96
CA TYR A 55 -2.29 -1.92 13.70
C TYR A 55 -2.99 -3.22 13.31
N HIS A 56 -4.18 -3.20 12.72
CA HIS A 56 -4.98 -4.41 12.50
C HIS A 56 -5.12 -4.82 11.04
N GLY A 57 -4.71 -3.98 10.09
CA GLY A 57 -4.82 -4.33 8.68
C GLY A 57 -6.25 -4.75 8.27
N PRO A 58 -6.46 -5.07 7.02
CA PRO A 58 -7.76 -5.51 6.53
C PRO A 58 -7.99 -7.00 6.66
N ALA A 59 -9.26 -7.41 6.58
CA ALA A 59 -9.71 -8.78 6.76
C ALA A 59 -9.06 -9.78 5.79
N ASN A 60 -8.58 -10.89 6.34
CA ASN A 60 -7.85 -11.93 5.63
C ASN A 60 -8.75 -12.73 4.68
N LEU A 61 -8.28 -12.94 3.45
CA LEU A 61 -8.76 -13.98 2.56
C LEU A 61 -7.61 -14.96 2.30
N TYR A 62 -7.62 -16.08 2.98
CA TYR A 62 -6.60 -17.13 2.86
C TYR A 62 -6.34 -17.56 1.40
N ARG A 63 -5.46 -18.54 1.14
CA ARG A 63 -5.04 -19.07 -0.18
C ARG A 63 -6.16 -19.62 -1.08
N LEU A 64 -7.35 -19.03 -1.08
CA LEU A 64 -8.45 -19.41 -1.97
C LEU A 64 -8.27 -18.88 -3.40
N SER A 65 -7.52 -17.79 -3.57
CA SER A 65 -7.25 -17.21 -4.88
C SER A 65 -5.86 -16.57 -4.92
N ARG A 66 -5.16 -16.77 -6.03
CA ARG A 66 -3.92 -16.04 -6.33
C ARG A 66 -4.18 -14.59 -6.70
N VAL A 67 -5.30 -14.32 -7.35
CA VAL A 67 -5.64 -12.97 -7.83
C VAL A 67 -6.37 -12.23 -6.72
N ALA A 68 -5.90 -11.06 -6.38
CA ALA A 68 -6.59 -10.17 -5.46
C ALA A 68 -7.97 -9.78 -6.02
N ASN A 69 -9.00 -9.84 -5.19
CA ASN A 69 -10.32 -9.35 -5.56
C ASN A 69 -10.38 -7.81 -5.54
N ASP A 70 -11.48 -7.24 -6.02
CA ASP A 70 -11.62 -5.78 -6.14
C ASP A 70 -11.49 -5.06 -4.79
N LYS A 71 -11.98 -5.66 -3.70
CA LYS A 71 -11.84 -5.09 -2.36
C LYS A 71 -10.39 -5.06 -1.91
N GLN A 72 -9.65 -6.16 -2.09
CA GLN A 72 -8.22 -6.24 -1.77
C GLN A 72 -7.39 -5.30 -2.64
N ARG A 73 -7.74 -5.19 -3.94
CA ARG A 73 -7.12 -4.21 -4.84
C ARG A 73 -7.35 -2.79 -4.34
N LEU A 74 -8.59 -2.45 -3.99
CA LEU A 74 -8.94 -1.14 -3.46
C LEU A 74 -8.15 -0.80 -2.19
N MET A 75 -8.02 -1.77 -1.29
CA MET A 75 -7.26 -1.60 -0.05
C MET A 75 -5.75 -1.40 -0.31
N ALA A 76 -5.17 -2.20 -1.22
CA ALA A 76 -3.78 -2.03 -1.63
C ALA A 76 -3.53 -0.66 -2.28
N MET A 77 -4.49 -0.16 -3.08
CA MET A 77 -4.44 1.17 -3.69
C MET A 77 -4.54 2.28 -2.63
N ALA A 78 -5.40 2.11 -1.63
CA ALA A 78 -5.55 3.08 -0.53
C ALA A 78 -4.27 3.17 0.32
N GLU A 79 -3.61 2.04 0.58
CA GLU A 79 -2.32 2.02 1.28
C GLU A 79 -1.17 2.57 0.43
N SER A 80 -1.15 2.25 -0.88
CA SER A 80 -0.09 2.64 -1.82
C SER A 80 -0.71 3.34 -3.04
N PRO A 81 -0.97 4.66 -2.97
CA PRO A 81 -1.59 5.43 -4.06
C PRO A 81 -0.73 5.52 -5.32
N THR A 82 0.54 5.17 -5.20
CA THR A 82 1.49 5.02 -6.31
C THR A 82 2.23 3.70 -6.17
N CYS A 83 3.00 3.31 -7.18
CA CYS A 83 3.92 2.18 -7.10
C CYS A 83 4.78 2.29 -5.82
N ALA A 84 4.84 1.22 -5.04
CA ALA A 84 5.56 1.19 -3.76
C ALA A 84 7.10 1.22 -3.90
N TRP A 85 7.62 1.12 -5.12
CA TRP A 85 9.06 1.22 -5.37
C TRP A 85 9.54 2.65 -5.17
N PRO A 86 10.60 2.88 -4.37
CA PRO A 86 11.09 4.23 -4.06
C PRO A 86 11.39 5.05 -5.33
N GLY A 87 10.92 6.30 -5.35
CA GLY A 87 11.12 7.21 -6.48
C GLY A 87 10.21 6.94 -7.69
N CYS A 88 9.32 5.95 -7.63
CA CYS A 88 8.36 5.68 -8.70
C CYS A 88 7.04 6.41 -8.43
N HIS A 89 6.60 7.21 -9.39
CA HIS A 89 5.35 7.97 -9.35
C HIS A 89 4.22 7.35 -10.18
N HIS A 90 4.39 6.09 -10.65
CA HIS A 90 3.35 5.41 -11.44
C HIS A 90 2.08 5.24 -10.60
N PRO A 91 0.93 5.77 -11.05
CA PRO A 91 -0.29 5.78 -10.25
C PRO A 91 -0.86 4.37 -10.04
N ALA A 92 -1.47 4.13 -8.88
CA ALA A 92 -1.93 2.81 -8.47
C ALA A 92 -3.10 2.27 -9.30
N ASP A 93 -3.94 3.13 -9.88
CA ASP A 93 -5.04 2.72 -10.77
C ASP A 93 -4.54 1.98 -12.03
N LYS A 94 -3.33 2.30 -12.48
CA LYS A 94 -2.62 1.66 -13.60
C LYS A 94 -1.56 0.64 -13.17
N ALA A 95 -1.40 0.44 -11.87
CA ALA A 95 -0.45 -0.52 -11.31
C ALA A 95 -1.10 -1.90 -11.10
N GLN A 96 -0.28 -2.87 -10.77
CA GLN A 96 -0.68 -4.25 -10.46
C GLN A 96 -0.61 -4.49 -8.96
N VAL A 97 -1.49 -5.35 -8.44
CA VAL A 97 -1.34 -5.87 -7.07
C VAL A 97 -0.16 -6.85 -7.06
N HIS A 98 0.80 -6.56 -6.21
CA HIS A 98 2.02 -7.34 -6.03
C HIS A 98 2.01 -8.06 -4.69
N HIS A 99 2.44 -9.33 -4.68
CA HIS A 99 2.64 -10.11 -3.46
C HIS A 99 4.05 -9.86 -2.91
N LEU A 100 4.16 -9.33 -1.70
CA LEU A 100 5.46 -9.11 -1.03
C LEU A 100 6.23 -10.42 -0.83
N LYS A 101 5.55 -11.45 -0.33
CA LYS A 101 5.99 -12.85 -0.42
C LYS A 101 5.27 -13.48 -1.59
N ALA A 102 6.03 -13.88 -2.61
CA ALA A 102 5.45 -14.40 -3.84
C ALA A 102 4.58 -15.64 -3.60
N TRP A 103 3.48 -15.75 -4.33
CA TRP A 103 2.54 -16.86 -4.24
C TRP A 103 3.21 -18.23 -4.37
N LYS A 104 4.15 -18.37 -5.30
CA LYS A 104 4.93 -19.62 -5.53
C LYS A 104 5.77 -20.03 -4.31
N PHE A 105 6.10 -19.11 -3.42
CA PHE A 105 6.81 -19.36 -2.17
C PHE A 105 5.89 -19.38 -0.94
N GLY A 106 4.60 -19.60 -1.13
CA GLY A 106 3.62 -19.73 -0.04
C GLY A 106 3.07 -18.39 0.48
N GLY A 107 3.24 -17.31 -0.26
CA GLY A 107 2.59 -16.05 0.06
C GLY A 107 1.07 -16.14 -0.11
N ASN A 108 0.32 -15.54 0.80
CA ASN A 108 -1.14 -15.49 0.76
C ASN A 108 -1.60 -14.22 0.02
N THR A 109 -2.80 -14.26 -0.55
CA THR A 109 -3.47 -13.06 -1.09
C THR A 109 -4.22 -12.35 0.03
N ASN A 110 -3.47 -11.96 1.05
CA ASN A 110 -3.97 -11.20 2.18
C ASN A 110 -3.40 -9.78 2.11
N PRO A 111 -4.12 -8.76 2.56
CA PRO A 111 -3.69 -7.37 2.45
C PRO A 111 -2.33 -7.07 3.07
N GLU A 112 -1.96 -7.75 4.17
CA GLU A 112 -0.63 -7.60 4.77
C GLU A 112 0.50 -8.06 3.82
N ASN A 113 0.19 -8.93 2.85
CA ASN A 113 1.12 -9.42 1.85
C ASN A 113 0.97 -8.75 0.48
N LEU A 114 0.10 -7.75 0.36
CA LEU A 114 -0.18 -7.07 -0.90
C LEU A 114 0.32 -5.62 -0.88
N THR A 115 0.71 -5.14 -2.05
CA THR A 115 1.00 -3.73 -2.31
C THR A 115 0.79 -3.40 -3.78
N MET A 116 0.92 -2.13 -4.17
CA MET A 116 0.84 -1.73 -5.58
C MET A 116 2.23 -1.60 -6.18
N ALA A 117 2.46 -2.25 -7.32
CA ALA A 117 3.68 -2.10 -8.11
C ALA A 117 3.33 -1.88 -9.58
N CYS A 118 4.03 -0.95 -10.25
CA CYS A 118 3.86 -0.79 -11.69
C CYS A 118 4.36 -2.05 -12.43
N PRO A 119 3.95 -2.28 -13.69
CA PRO A 119 4.34 -3.49 -14.42
C PRO A 119 5.86 -3.71 -14.46
N TYR A 120 6.63 -2.64 -14.62
CA TYR A 120 8.10 -2.72 -14.61
C TYR A 120 8.64 -3.18 -13.25
N HIS A 121 8.25 -2.52 -12.15
CA HIS A 121 8.75 -2.85 -10.82
C HIS A 121 8.20 -4.17 -10.28
N ASN A 122 7.00 -4.56 -10.69
CA ASN A 122 6.48 -5.90 -10.42
C ASN A 122 7.34 -6.99 -11.09
N GLY A 123 7.79 -6.74 -12.33
CA GLY A 123 8.64 -7.68 -13.07
C GLY A 123 10.09 -7.76 -12.60
N VAL A 124 10.64 -6.68 -11.99
CA VAL A 124 12.05 -6.64 -11.54
C VAL A 124 12.21 -6.90 -10.04
N ASN A 125 11.11 -7.04 -9.30
CA ASN A 125 11.15 -7.38 -7.88
C ASN A 125 11.78 -8.76 -7.67
N ASP A 126 12.71 -8.89 -6.73
CA ASP A 126 13.34 -10.15 -6.38
C ASP A 126 12.37 -11.00 -5.54
N ASP A 127 11.53 -11.79 -6.21
CA ASP A 127 10.58 -12.69 -5.56
C ASP A 127 11.25 -13.78 -4.73
N ASP A 128 12.45 -14.22 -5.17
CA ASP A 128 13.24 -15.24 -4.51
C ASP A 128 14.33 -14.58 -3.65
N PRO A 129 14.20 -14.59 -2.32
CA PRO A 129 15.19 -13.97 -1.44
C PRO A 129 16.56 -14.65 -1.48
N SER A 130 16.65 -15.88 -1.99
CA SER A 130 17.93 -16.58 -2.16
C SER A 130 18.71 -16.13 -3.40
N LYS A 131 18.08 -15.38 -4.30
CA LYS A 131 18.66 -14.91 -5.57
C LYS A 131 18.52 -13.40 -5.73
N PRO A 132 19.06 -12.61 -4.79
CA PRO A 132 18.90 -11.16 -4.83
C PRO A 132 19.69 -10.55 -6.00
N ARG A 133 19.00 -9.70 -6.77
CA ARG A 133 19.58 -8.98 -7.94
C ARG A 133 19.30 -7.49 -7.90
N ARG A 134 18.04 -7.11 -7.68
CA ARG A 134 17.56 -5.71 -7.76
C ARG A 134 16.93 -5.22 -6.46
N GLY A 135 16.74 -6.13 -5.51
CA GLY A 135 16.02 -5.89 -4.27
C GLY A 135 14.54 -6.21 -4.41
N ARG A 136 13.84 -6.19 -3.29
CA ARG A 136 12.44 -6.57 -3.20
C ARG A 136 11.66 -5.60 -2.34
N LEU A 137 10.36 -5.56 -2.57
CA LEU A 137 9.42 -4.92 -1.67
C LEU A 137 9.13 -5.89 -0.51
N GLU A 138 9.15 -5.36 0.70
CA GLU A 138 8.80 -6.11 1.91
C GLU A 138 8.11 -5.18 2.91
N ARG A 139 7.37 -5.77 3.86
CA ARG A 139 6.70 -5.01 4.92
C ARG A 139 7.56 -5.04 6.18
N VAL A 140 7.98 -3.86 6.63
CA VAL A 140 8.77 -3.67 7.84
C VAL A 140 8.03 -2.69 8.74
N ASN A 141 7.72 -3.11 9.96
CA ASN A 141 6.98 -2.30 10.94
C ASN A 141 5.68 -1.70 10.35
N GLY A 142 4.90 -2.54 9.66
CA GLY A 142 3.62 -2.16 9.05
C GLY A 142 3.72 -1.35 7.76
N LYS A 143 4.91 -0.93 7.33
CA LYS A 143 5.12 -0.12 6.11
C LYS A 143 5.84 -0.91 5.03
N VAL A 144 5.39 -0.76 3.78
CA VAL A 144 6.07 -1.35 2.64
C VAL A 144 7.32 -0.54 2.30
N ARG A 145 8.45 -1.22 2.18
CA ARG A 145 9.75 -0.65 1.85
C ARG A 145 10.47 -1.52 0.83
N ARG A 146 11.42 -0.94 0.12
CA ARG A 146 12.36 -1.70 -0.71
C ARG A 146 13.57 -2.11 0.11
N SER A 147 13.84 -3.41 0.19
CA SER A 147 15.12 -3.95 0.63
C SER A 147 16.08 -4.08 -0.55
N PRO A 148 17.26 -3.49 -0.50
CA PRO A 148 18.25 -3.65 -1.56
C PRO A 148 18.81 -5.10 -1.57
N PRO A 149 19.41 -5.55 -2.70
CA PRO A 149 19.87 -6.94 -2.84
C PRO A 149 21.00 -7.34 -1.88
N TRP A 150 21.74 -6.36 -1.34
CA TRP A 150 22.79 -6.59 -0.35
C TRP A 150 22.32 -6.50 1.10
N ALA A 151 21.05 -6.09 1.36
CA ALA A 151 20.51 -6.13 2.70
C ALA A 151 20.36 -7.60 3.11
N THR A 152 21.11 -8.00 4.11
CA THR A 152 20.91 -9.26 4.79
C THR A 152 19.45 -9.31 5.23
N THR A 153 18.77 -10.42 4.96
CA THR A 153 17.39 -10.64 5.34
C THR A 153 17.14 -10.12 6.76
N TYR A 154 16.25 -9.15 6.89
CA TYR A 154 15.80 -8.67 8.20
C TYR A 154 15.34 -9.88 9.02
N ARG A 155 16.12 -10.22 10.04
CA ARG A 155 15.75 -11.18 11.07
C ARG A 155 14.97 -10.37 12.11
N PRO A 156 13.66 -10.59 12.34
CA PRO A 156 12.96 -9.87 13.39
C PRO A 156 13.68 -10.11 14.72
N ALA A 157 13.96 -9.03 15.44
CA ALA A 157 14.51 -9.12 16.79
C ALA A 157 13.54 -9.95 17.64
N GLY A 158 14.00 -11.13 18.11
CA GLY A 158 13.19 -12.05 18.92
C GLY A 158 12.99 -13.45 18.34
N ALA A 159 13.49 -13.78 17.15
CA ALA A 159 13.56 -15.18 16.72
C ALA A 159 14.77 -15.85 17.36
N THR A 160 14.58 -16.45 18.52
CA THR A 160 15.51 -17.42 19.11
C THR A 160 15.62 -18.64 18.19
N ALA A 161 16.87 -19.12 18.05
CA ALA A 161 17.21 -20.32 17.29
C ALA A 161 16.57 -21.56 17.91
#